data_6e58aa695061d7d6b09a41bd4d6424bd
#
_entry.id   6e58aa695061d7d6b09a41bd4d6424bd
#
_cell.length_a   1.000
_cell.length_b   1.000
_cell.length_c   1.000
_cell.angle_alpha   90.00
_cell.angle_beta   90.00
_cell.angle_gamma   90.00
#
_symmetry.space_group_name_H-M   'P 1'
#
loop_
_entity.id
_entity.type
_entity.pdbx_description
1 polymer ?
#
loop_
_entity_poly.entity_id
_entity_poly.type
_entity_poly.pdbx_seq_one_letter_code
_entity_poly.pdbx_strand_id
1 'polypeptide(L)'
;QMTYQGSNSNTGADQIVARQVDFAGTDNPKRPGMLREQHLIQFPAVLIAYVPVVNLPGVQPNQLKLTGELLADLFLGKITKWNDKRLAAENAGLRLPDLPVVPVHRADPSGPTYYFTTYLTRVSEAWAQG
;
A
#
# COMPACT_ATOMS: atom_id res chain seq x y z
N GLN A 1 31.93 -11.67 -0.98
CA GLN A 1 31.14 -11.12 0.13
C GLN A 1 30.15 -10.14 -0.47
N MET A 2 28.85 -10.23 -0.10
CA MET A 2 27.81 -9.35 -0.56
C MET A 2 27.53 -8.31 0.53
N THR A 3 27.44 -7.04 0.17
CA THR A 3 27.09 -5.96 1.09
C THR A 3 25.71 -5.45 0.76
N TYR A 4 24.83 -5.32 1.75
CA TYR A 4 23.48 -4.81 1.60
C TYR A 4 23.30 -3.49 2.37
N GLN A 5 22.70 -2.50 1.71
CA GLN A 5 22.31 -1.24 2.33
C GLN A 5 20.79 -1.07 2.22
N GLY A 6 20.11 -0.98 3.36
CA GLY A 6 18.68 -0.71 3.42
C GLY A 6 18.36 0.72 2.99
N SER A 7 17.39 0.85 2.05
CA SER A 7 16.87 2.14 1.57
C SER A 7 15.41 1.98 1.12
N ASN A 8 14.88 2.92 0.36
CA ASN A 8 13.57 2.77 -0.28
C ASN A 8 13.70 2.37 -1.75
N SER A 9 12.58 1.96 -2.35
CA SER A 9 12.53 1.48 -3.75
C SER A 9 13.04 2.48 -4.78
N ASN A 10 12.84 3.77 -4.56
CA ASN A 10 13.31 4.79 -5.50
C ASN A 10 14.82 5.00 -5.38
N THR A 11 15.35 5.10 -4.15
CA THR A 11 16.80 5.22 -3.92
C THR A 11 17.56 4.04 -4.54
N GLY A 12 17.08 2.79 -4.34
CA GLY A 12 17.68 1.62 -4.97
C GLY A 12 17.65 1.67 -6.49
N ALA A 13 16.53 2.12 -7.07
CA ALA A 13 16.40 2.28 -8.52
C ALA A 13 17.34 3.36 -9.07
N ASP A 14 17.51 4.48 -8.38
CA ASP A 14 18.40 5.56 -8.80
C ASP A 14 19.88 5.11 -8.72
N GLN A 15 20.26 4.39 -7.68
CA GLN A 15 21.61 3.87 -7.52
C GLN A 15 22.00 2.86 -8.60
N ILE A 16 21.08 1.96 -9.02
CA ILE A 16 21.37 1.01 -10.09
C ILE A 16 21.47 1.71 -11.46
N VAL A 17 20.67 2.72 -11.72
CA VAL A 17 20.76 3.56 -12.93
C VAL A 17 22.10 4.30 -12.96
N ALA A 18 22.53 4.85 -11.82
CA ALA A 18 23.80 5.55 -11.68
C ALA A 18 25.03 4.61 -11.60
N ARG A 19 24.86 3.29 -11.72
CA ARG A 19 25.95 2.29 -11.63
C ARG A 19 26.71 2.32 -10.31
N GLN A 20 26.09 2.73 -9.24
CA GLN A 20 26.66 2.78 -7.90
C GLN A 20 26.58 1.44 -7.17
N VAL A 21 25.69 0.55 -7.64
CA VAL A 21 25.47 -0.79 -7.09
C VAL A 21 25.32 -1.81 -8.22
N ASP A 22 25.60 -3.08 -7.95
CA ASP A 22 25.50 -4.18 -8.92
C ASP A 22 24.06 -4.65 -9.10
N PHE A 23 23.24 -4.56 -8.04
CA PHE A 23 21.81 -4.87 -8.08
C PHE A 23 21.04 -4.06 -7.02
N ALA A 24 19.75 -3.89 -7.22
CA ALA A 24 18.87 -3.19 -6.29
C ALA A 24 17.50 -3.88 -6.23
N GLY A 25 16.90 -3.90 -5.03
CA GLY A 25 15.52 -4.31 -4.84
C GLY A 25 14.55 -3.14 -5.04
N THR A 26 13.44 -3.37 -5.72
CA THR A 26 12.36 -2.41 -5.85
C THR A 26 11.02 -3.14 -5.96
N ASP A 27 9.99 -2.61 -5.32
CA ASP A 27 8.63 -3.10 -5.48
C ASP A 27 7.95 -2.49 -6.73
N ASN A 28 8.56 -1.45 -7.31
CA ASN A 28 7.97 -0.72 -8.41
C ASN A 28 8.45 -1.24 -9.76
N PRO A 29 7.57 -1.83 -10.60
CA PRO A 29 7.95 -2.30 -11.92
C PRO A 29 8.32 -1.10 -12.80
N LYS A 30 9.47 -1.20 -13.46
CA LYS A 30 9.96 -0.18 -14.40
C LYS A 30 9.43 -0.45 -15.80
N ARG A 31 9.17 0.62 -16.55
CA ARG A 31 8.71 0.50 -17.95
C ARG A 31 9.77 -0.19 -18.80
N PRO A 32 9.39 -1.12 -19.71
CA PRO A 32 10.34 -1.84 -20.56
C PRO A 32 11.24 -0.92 -21.40
N GLY A 33 10.74 0.23 -21.85
CA GLY A 33 11.54 1.24 -22.56
C GLY A 33 12.71 1.74 -21.72
N MET A 34 12.42 2.17 -20.48
CA MET A 34 13.43 2.65 -19.54
C MET A 34 14.49 1.57 -19.22
N LEU A 35 14.07 0.32 -19.03
CA LEU A 35 15.02 -0.78 -18.78
C LEU A 35 15.97 -0.97 -19.97
N ARG A 36 15.46 -0.93 -21.20
CA ARG A 36 16.30 -1.02 -22.42
C ARG A 36 17.27 0.16 -22.55
N GLU A 37 16.77 1.38 -22.40
CA GLU A 37 17.58 2.61 -22.47
C GLU A 37 18.72 2.62 -21.44
N GLN A 38 18.44 2.11 -20.25
CA GLN A 38 19.39 2.04 -19.16
C GLN A 38 20.20 0.73 -19.13
N HIS A 39 20.04 -0.16 -20.11
CA HIS A 39 20.68 -1.50 -20.14
C HIS A 39 20.51 -2.26 -18.83
N LEU A 40 19.28 -2.27 -18.30
CA LEU A 40 18.91 -2.94 -17.06
C LEU A 40 17.98 -4.13 -17.34
N ILE A 41 18.03 -5.12 -16.45
CA ILE A 41 17.11 -6.26 -16.41
C ILE A 41 16.38 -6.19 -15.08
N GLN A 42 15.06 -6.39 -15.11
CA GLN A 42 14.24 -6.52 -13.89
C GLN A 42 13.54 -7.88 -13.91
N PHE A 43 13.57 -8.58 -12.80
CA PHE A 43 12.92 -9.88 -12.63
C PHE A 43 12.29 -10.01 -11.22
N PRO A 44 11.22 -10.81 -11.05
CA PRO A 44 10.62 -11.08 -9.75
C PRO A 44 11.60 -11.83 -8.85
N ALA A 45 11.81 -11.35 -7.62
CA ALA A 45 12.68 -11.97 -6.65
C ALA A 45 11.91 -12.57 -5.46
N VAL A 46 10.85 -11.89 -5.00
CA VAL A 46 10.03 -12.30 -3.84
C VAL A 46 8.57 -11.90 -4.06
N LEU A 47 7.67 -12.59 -3.37
CA LEU A 47 6.27 -12.20 -3.23
C LEU A 47 6.06 -11.61 -1.83
N ILE A 48 5.39 -10.47 -1.77
CA ILE A 48 5.01 -9.80 -0.52
C ILE A 48 3.53 -9.44 -0.54
N ALA A 49 2.92 -9.36 0.65
CA ALA A 49 1.55 -8.91 0.81
C ALA A 49 1.53 -7.54 1.51
N TYR A 50 0.68 -6.65 1.02
CA TYR A 50 0.36 -5.39 1.68
C TYR A 50 -1.02 -5.53 2.33
N VAL A 51 -1.07 -5.40 3.64
CA VAL A 51 -2.30 -5.60 4.41
C VAL A 51 -2.61 -4.37 5.26
N PRO A 52 -3.87 -3.94 5.36
CA PRO A 52 -4.28 -2.93 6.32
C PRO A 52 -4.16 -3.49 7.74
N VAL A 53 -3.59 -2.71 8.63
CA VAL A 53 -3.50 -3.04 10.05
C VAL A 53 -4.36 -2.05 10.82
N VAL A 54 -5.19 -2.55 11.72
CA VAL A 54 -6.06 -1.73 12.56
C VAL A 54 -5.77 -1.99 14.04
N ASN A 55 -5.95 -0.95 14.86
CA ASN A 55 -5.88 -1.04 16.32
C ASN A 55 -7.22 -0.57 16.89
N LEU A 56 -8.13 -1.51 17.14
CA LEU A 56 -9.49 -1.23 17.61
C LEU A 56 -9.79 -2.00 18.91
N PRO A 57 -10.17 -1.31 19.98
CA PRO A 57 -10.60 -1.97 21.22
C PRO A 57 -11.76 -2.93 20.97
N GLY A 58 -11.67 -4.14 21.51
CA GLY A 58 -12.72 -5.16 21.41
C GLY A 58 -12.81 -5.88 20.06
N VAL A 59 -11.93 -5.57 19.09
CA VAL A 59 -11.86 -6.27 17.81
C VAL A 59 -10.63 -7.19 17.81
N GLN A 60 -10.87 -8.48 17.60
CA GLN A 60 -9.80 -9.48 17.57
C GLN A 60 -9.20 -9.58 16.15
N PRO A 61 -7.97 -10.12 16.02
CA PRO A 61 -7.36 -10.36 14.71
C PRO A 61 -8.30 -11.13 13.77
N ASN A 62 -8.35 -10.74 12.52
CA ASN A 62 -9.15 -11.34 11.45
C ASN A 62 -10.69 -11.22 11.62
N GLN A 63 -11.19 -10.43 12.54
CA GLN A 63 -12.62 -10.21 12.69
C GLN A 63 -13.16 -9.11 11.77
N LEU A 64 -12.38 -8.03 11.58
CA LEU A 64 -12.81 -6.89 10.75
C LEU A 64 -12.75 -7.27 9.26
N LYS A 65 -13.86 -7.05 8.58
CA LYS A 65 -13.98 -7.18 7.13
C LYS A 65 -14.00 -5.80 6.50
N LEU A 66 -13.17 -5.61 5.48
CA LEU A 66 -13.13 -4.38 4.69
C LEU A 66 -13.21 -4.75 3.21
N THR A 67 -14.16 -4.18 2.51
CA THR A 67 -14.16 -4.20 1.04
C THR A 67 -13.17 -3.17 0.50
N GLY A 68 -12.77 -3.28 -0.77
CA GLY A 68 -11.91 -2.29 -1.40
C GLY A 68 -12.50 -0.89 -1.40
N GLU A 69 -13.83 -0.77 -1.60
CA GLU A 69 -14.54 0.51 -1.56
C GLU A 69 -14.53 1.12 -0.15
N LEU A 70 -14.82 0.32 0.88
CA LEU A 70 -14.76 0.81 2.26
C LEU A 70 -13.36 1.25 2.64
N LEU A 71 -12.34 0.53 2.19
CA LEU A 71 -10.95 0.90 2.42
C LEU A 71 -10.61 2.22 1.74
N ALA A 72 -11.05 2.43 0.50
CA ALA A 72 -10.89 3.69 -0.20
C ALA A 72 -11.61 4.84 0.53
N ASP A 73 -12.85 4.64 0.98
CA ASP A 73 -13.62 5.64 1.70
C ASP A 73 -13.02 6.03 3.06
N LEU A 74 -12.34 5.10 3.73
CA LEU A 74 -11.56 5.38 4.94
C LEU A 74 -10.40 6.34 4.64
N PHE A 75 -9.63 6.06 3.57
CA PHE A 75 -8.49 6.89 3.20
C PHE A 75 -8.88 8.21 2.53
N LEU A 76 -10.06 8.30 1.90
CA LEU A 76 -10.64 9.54 1.39
C LEU A 76 -11.28 10.41 2.48
N GLY A 77 -11.36 9.91 3.73
CA GLY A 77 -12.01 10.62 4.82
C GLY A 77 -13.54 10.70 4.70
N LYS A 78 -14.16 9.88 3.85
CA LYS A 78 -15.62 9.74 3.73
C LYS A 78 -16.22 8.94 4.88
N ILE A 79 -15.44 8.05 5.46
CA ILE A 79 -15.72 7.34 6.71
C ILE A 79 -14.81 7.91 7.78
N THR A 80 -15.38 8.63 8.71
CA THR A 80 -14.63 9.33 9.77
C THR A 80 -14.71 8.65 11.14
N LYS A 81 -15.59 7.66 11.29
CA LYS A 81 -15.79 6.90 12.52
C LYS A 81 -15.88 5.40 12.25
N TRP A 82 -15.37 4.59 13.15
CA TRP A 82 -15.38 3.13 13.01
C TRP A 82 -16.80 2.52 13.08
N ASN A 83 -17.73 3.16 13.79
CA ASN A 83 -19.14 2.73 13.85
C ASN A 83 -20.01 3.25 12.68
N ASP A 84 -19.41 3.72 11.59
CA ASP A 84 -20.14 4.07 10.38
C ASP A 84 -21.05 2.93 9.92
N LYS A 85 -22.27 3.27 9.49
CA LYS A 85 -23.30 2.28 9.10
C LYS A 85 -22.84 1.34 8.01
N ARG A 86 -22.00 1.80 7.08
CA ARG A 86 -21.46 0.99 5.97
C ARG A 86 -20.47 -0.05 6.49
N LEU A 87 -19.59 0.35 7.43
CA LEU A 87 -18.69 -0.59 8.11
C LEU A 87 -19.48 -1.59 8.95
N ALA A 88 -20.48 -1.14 9.69
CA ALA A 88 -21.31 -2.01 10.51
C ALA A 88 -22.11 -3.02 9.69
N ALA A 89 -22.62 -2.64 8.52
CA ALA A 89 -23.32 -3.54 7.62
C ALA A 89 -22.45 -4.70 7.13
N GLU A 90 -21.19 -4.42 6.78
CA GLU A 90 -20.24 -5.46 6.33
C GLU A 90 -19.73 -6.33 7.48
N ASN A 91 -19.82 -5.83 8.70
CA ASN A 91 -19.35 -6.48 9.93
C ASN A 91 -20.49 -6.85 10.88
N ALA A 92 -21.56 -7.45 10.37
CA ALA A 92 -22.70 -7.86 11.17
C ALA A 92 -22.28 -8.77 12.33
N GLY A 93 -22.68 -8.40 13.56
CA GLY A 93 -22.30 -9.11 14.78
C GLY A 93 -21.01 -8.60 15.43
N LEU A 94 -20.24 -7.72 14.79
CA LEU A 94 -19.09 -7.05 15.39
C LEU A 94 -19.48 -5.67 15.91
N ARG A 95 -19.29 -5.44 17.22
CA ARG A 95 -19.54 -4.12 17.82
C ARG A 95 -18.36 -3.18 17.55
N LEU A 96 -18.48 -2.39 16.49
CA LEU A 96 -17.48 -1.37 16.17
C LEU A 96 -17.59 -0.16 17.13
N PRO A 97 -16.47 0.35 17.66
CA PRO A 97 -16.49 1.46 18.63
C PRO A 97 -16.82 2.79 17.99
N ASP A 98 -17.44 3.71 18.74
CA ASP A 98 -17.61 5.11 18.34
C ASP A 98 -16.29 5.89 18.53
N LEU A 99 -15.30 5.56 17.69
CA LEU A 99 -13.99 6.16 17.69
C LEU A 99 -13.70 6.79 16.31
N PRO A 100 -12.95 7.90 16.25
CA PRO A 100 -12.52 8.47 14.98
C PRO A 100 -11.60 7.51 14.23
N VAL A 101 -11.70 7.52 12.90
CA VAL A 101 -10.74 6.89 12.01
C VAL A 101 -9.55 7.83 11.83
N VAL A 102 -8.35 7.34 12.06
CA VAL A 102 -7.10 8.05 11.81
C VAL A 102 -6.27 7.23 10.82
N PRO A 103 -6.36 7.52 9.51
CA PRO A 103 -5.55 6.86 8.51
C PRO A 103 -4.06 7.19 8.70
N VAL A 104 -3.22 6.17 8.69
CA VAL A 104 -1.77 6.33 8.78
C VAL A 104 -1.15 5.81 7.48
N HIS A 105 -0.33 6.62 6.85
CA HIS A 105 0.37 6.30 5.61
C HIS A 105 1.79 6.85 5.63
N ARG A 106 2.63 6.35 4.74
CA ARG A 106 4.00 6.87 4.57
C ARG A 106 3.97 8.23 3.85
N ALA A 107 4.84 9.12 4.28
CA ALA A 107 5.06 10.43 3.65
C ALA A 107 6.20 10.41 2.62
N ASP A 108 7.08 9.39 2.67
CA ASP A 108 8.19 9.25 1.74
C ASP A 108 7.81 8.44 0.49
N PRO A 109 8.54 8.58 -0.63
CA PRO A 109 8.35 7.76 -1.82
C PRO A 109 8.50 6.27 -1.51
N SER A 110 7.49 5.47 -1.86
CA SER A 110 7.38 4.08 -1.39
C SER A 110 6.74 3.18 -2.44
N GLY A 111 7.37 2.04 -2.73
CA GLY A 111 6.79 0.98 -3.55
C GLY A 111 5.47 0.45 -2.99
N PRO A 112 5.37 0.12 -1.68
CA PRO A 112 4.11 -0.23 -1.03
C PRO A 112 2.98 0.77 -1.24
N THR A 113 3.25 2.07 -1.12
CA THR A 113 2.25 3.12 -1.37
C THR A 113 1.77 3.10 -2.82
N TYR A 114 2.68 2.92 -3.79
CA TYR A 114 2.31 2.79 -5.20
C TYR A 114 1.33 1.64 -5.44
N TYR A 115 1.58 0.46 -4.91
CA TYR A 115 0.67 -0.69 -5.08
C TYR A 115 -0.65 -0.50 -4.34
N PHE A 116 -0.61 0.05 -3.14
CA PHE A 116 -1.81 0.33 -2.38
C PHE A 116 -2.73 1.32 -3.10
N THR A 117 -2.21 2.45 -3.56
CA THR A 117 -2.99 3.44 -4.31
C THR A 117 -3.47 2.90 -5.66
N THR A 118 -2.64 2.11 -6.36
CA THR A 118 -3.04 1.43 -7.59
C THR A 118 -4.20 0.45 -7.35
N TYR A 119 -4.17 -0.29 -6.24
CA TYR A 119 -5.28 -1.14 -5.85
C TYR A 119 -6.55 -0.33 -5.60
N LEU A 120 -6.48 0.76 -4.82
CA LEU A 120 -7.63 1.62 -4.53
C LEU A 120 -8.22 2.22 -5.81
N THR A 121 -7.40 2.62 -6.77
CA THR A 121 -7.85 3.11 -8.09
C THR A 121 -8.66 2.06 -8.86
N ARG A 122 -8.35 0.77 -8.70
CA ARG A 122 -9.05 -0.32 -9.39
C ARG A 122 -10.37 -0.70 -8.74
N VAL A 123 -10.50 -0.50 -7.43
CA VAL A 123 -11.66 -0.96 -6.65
C VAL A 123 -12.61 0.16 -6.23
N SER A 124 -12.24 1.43 -6.47
CA SER A 124 -13.05 2.59 -6.11
C SER A 124 -12.97 3.66 -7.19
N GLU A 125 -14.10 3.92 -7.84
CA GLU A 125 -14.22 5.02 -8.80
C GLU A 125 -14.00 6.37 -8.13
N ALA A 126 -14.51 6.54 -6.91
CA ALA A 126 -14.31 7.76 -6.12
C ALA A 126 -12.84 8.05 -5.81
N TRP A 127 -12.03 7.01 -5.59
CA TRP A 127 -10.58 7.16 -5.45
C TRP A 127 -9.90 7.50 -6.77
N ALA A 128 -10.35 6.90 -7.87
CA ALA A 128 -9.75 7.12 -9.19
C ALA A 128 -9.98 8.53 -9.74
N GLN A 129 -11.02 9.24 -9.26
CA GLN A 129 -11.40 10.58 -9.69
C GLN A 129 -10.82 11.71 -8.81
N GLY A 130 -10.30 11.41 -7.63
CA GLY A 130 -9.73 12.35 -6.66
C GLY A 130 -8.23 12.38 -6.72
#